data_54c6c0838dfb76e618fdc9cd87b8bd46
#
_entry.id   54c6c0838dfb76e618fdc9cd87b8bd46
#
_cell.length_a   1.000
_cell.length_b   1.000
_cell.length_c   1.000
_cell.angle_alpha   90.00
_cell.angle_beta   90.00
_cell.angle_gamma   90.00
#
_symmetry.space_group_name_H-M   'P 1'
#
loop_
_entity.id
_entity.type
_entity.pdbx_description
1 polymer ?
#
loop_
_entity_poly.entity_id
_entity_poly.type
_entity_poly.pdbx_seq_one_letter_code
_entity_poly.pdbx_strand_id
1 'polypeptide(L)'
;NIPRYIDSSGTDDLQNIEAHLLGDIPKHDINELQGYWEILPELKKHLFKAAIRSDEYVSLQVEIDQIQQTIYHHSDFINYMEDMTSVFFSWKSSAEEKLISLEKGLSPKSIIYSISEELLSAYHSKALINKYDVYQHLMNYWLKVMQDDCYIIAEDDWNSKTHRVLVKATSGQNKGKKVDKGWDCDLVPKELVINRYFVNEQEHINELNIELEDWNSKKIEMEEEHGGEDGFFAELEKINKTTINRRLKEIKIEPDSLDEKDVLNHYLELVSQEAKTKKSIKEQNIK
;
A
#
# COMPACT_ATOMS: atom_id res chain seq x y z
N ASN A 1 -25.14 17.86 -24.02
CA ASN A 1 -26.45 17.20 -23.95
C ASN A 1 -26.43 15.69 -24.34
N ILE A 2 -25.25 15.07 -24.28
CA ILE A 2 -25.10 13.62 -24.50
C ILE A 2 -25.87 12.78 -23.44
N PRO A 3 -25.90 13.14 -22.14
CA PRO A 3 -26.64 12.36 -21.15
C PRO A 3 -28.14 12.22 -21.38
N ARG A 4 -28.71 13.01 -22.27
CA ARG A 4 -30.16 12.99 -22.56
C ARG A 4 -30.60 11.85 -23.49
N TYR A 5 -29.62 11.18 -24.11
CA TYR A 5 -29.87 10.12 -25.10
C TYR A 5 -29.29 8.77 -24.70
N ILE A 6 -28.62 8.70 -23.55
CA ILE A 6 -28.18 7.43 -22.97
C ILE A 6 -29.22 7.07 -21.93
N ASP A 7 -29.98 6.03 -22.20
CA ASP A 7 -30.84 5.41 -21.22
C ASP A 7 -29.92 4.84 -20.11
N SER A 8 -29.87 5.55 -19.00
CA SER A 8 -29.13 5.14 -17.81
C SER A 8 -30.03 4.45 -16.78
N SER A 9 -31.29 4.13 -17.15
CA SER A 9 -32.10 3.23 -16.36
C SER A 9 -31.44 1.85 -16.46
N GLY A 10 -30.79 1.44 -15.39
CA GLY A 10 -30.40 0.05 -15.23
C GLY A 10 -31.62 -0.85 -15.46
N THR A 11 -31.42 -2.01 -16.03
CA THR A 11 -32.46 -3.05 -16.07
C THR A 11 -33.06 -3.16 -14.68
N ASP A 12 -34.37 -2.95 -14.57
CA ASP A 12 -35.06 -3.09 -13.29
C ASP A 12 -34.69 -4.45 -12.70
N ASP A 13 -34.14 -4.43 -11.50
CA ASP A 13 -33.77 -5.63 -10.76
C ASP A 13 -35.07 -6.33 -10.35
N LEU A 14 -35.50 -7.30 -11.15
CA LEU A 14 -36.74 -8.04 -10.96
C LEU A 14 -36.60 -8.93 -9.73
N GLN A 15 -36.98 -8.40 -8.57
CA GLN A 15 -36.98 -9.17 -7.33
C GLN A 15 -37.94 -10.33 -7.41
N ASN A 16 -37.42 -11.56 -7.43
CA ASN A 16 -38.21 -12.78 -7.40
C ASN A 16 -38.52 -13.15 -5.93
N ILE A 17 -39.71 -12.74 -5.46
CA ILE A 17 -40.18 -13.01 -4.09
C ILE A 17 -40.24 -14.51 -3.78
N GLU A 18 -40.60 -15.34 -4.77
CA GLU A 18 -40.66 -16.78 -4.60
C GLU A 18 -39.28 -17.39 -4.36
N ALA A 19 -38.27 -16.98 -5.12
CA ALA A 19 -36.89 -17.39 -4.90
C ALA A 19 -36.38 -16.96 -3.52
N HIS A 20 -36.75 -15.75 -3.11
CA HIS A 20 -36.33 -15.21 -1.81
C HIS A 20 -36.95 -15.99 -0.63
N LEU A 21 -38.20 -16.42 -0.74
CA LEU A 21 -38.88 -17.13 0.33
C LEU A 21 -38.60 -18.65 0.35
N LEU A 22 -38.46 -19.28 -0.82
CA LEU A 22 -38.33 -20.72 -0.96
C LEU A 22 -36.90 -21.19 -1.28
N GLY A 23 -35.99 -20.27 -1.48
CA GLY A 23 -34.62 -20.55 -1.95
C GLY A 23 -34.56 -20.83 -3.45
N ASP A 24 -33.41 -21.30 -3.92
CA ASP A 24 -33.01 -21.42 -5.31
C ASP A 24 -32.81 -20.07 -6.03
N ILE A 25 -32.21 -20.11 -7.20
CA ILE A 25 -31.83 -18.92 -7.98
C ILE A 25 -32.58 -18.97 -9.31
N PRO A 26 -33.25 -17.88 -9.73
CA PRO A 26 -33.87 -17.83 -11.05
C PRO A 26 -32.87 -18.09 -12.17
N LYS A 27 -33.22 -18.90 -13.15
CA LYS A 27 -32.34 -19.12 -14.33
C LYS A 27 -32.03 -17.86 -15.09
N HIS A 28 -32.90 -16.86 -15.03
CA HIS A 28 -32.69 -15.55 -15.66
C HIS A 28 -31.40 -14.91 -15.10
N ASP A 29 -31.26 -14.83 -13.77
CA ASP A 29 -30.11 -14.20 -13.10
C ASP A 29 -28.80 -14.89 -13.47
N ILE A 30 -28.83 -16.24 -13.54
CA ILE A 30 -27.68 -17.00 -14.00
C ILE A 30 -27.35 -16.75 -15.48
N ASN A 31 -28.38 -16.56 -16.31
CA ASN A 31 -28.19 -16.31 -17.74
C ASN A 31 -27.70 -14.88 -18.02
N GLU A 32 -27.94 -13.90 -17.16
CA GLU A 32 -27.36 -12.59 -17.26
C GLU A 32 -25.82 -12.63 -17.14
N LEU A 33 -25.28 -13.63 -16.45
CA LEU A 33 -23.86 -13.90 -16.36
C LEU A 33 -23.31 -14.74 -17.52
N GLN A 34 -24.02 -14.79 -18.67
CA GLN A 34 -23.67 -15.65 -19.81
C GLN A 34 -22.21 -15.43 -20.29
N GLY A 35 -21.75 -14.18 -20.29
CA GLY A 35 -20.36 -13.86 -20.69
C GLY A 35 -19.30 -14.56 -19.83
N TYR A 36 -19.60 -14.82 -18.56
CA TYR A 36 -18.71 -15.60 -17.69
C TYR A 36 -18.81 -17.09 -17.99
N TRP A 37 -20.03 -17.60 -18.22
CA TRP A 37 -20.25 -19.02 -18.45
C TRP A 37 -19.75 -19.52 -19.80
N GLU A 38 -19.61 -18.64 -20.79
CA GLU A 38 -18.97 -18.96 -22.06
C GLU A 38 -17.47 -19.25 -21.91
N ILE A 39 -16.84 -18.60 -20.94
CA ILE A 39 -15.41 -18.79 -20.64
C ILE A 39 -15.18 -19.87 -19.58
N LEU A 40 -16.12 -20.03 -18.64
CA LEU A 40 -16.02 -20.92 -17.48
C LEU A 40 -17.16 -21.94 -17.45
N PRO A 41 -17.33 -22.78 -18.50
CA PRO A 41 -18.52 -23.64 -18.65
C PRO A 41 -18.59 -24.78 -17.62
N GLU A 42 -17.45 -25.35 -17.24
CA GLU A 42 -17.41 -26.43 -16.25
C GLU A 42 -17.58 -25.89 -14.83
N LEU A 43 -17.10 -24.67 -14.56
CA LEU A 43 -17.37 -23.97 -13.31
C LEU A 43 -18.87 -23.74 -13.12
N LYS A 44 -19.60 -23.33 -14.18
CA LYS A 44 -21.06 -23.20 -14.11
C LYS A 44 -21.74 -24.50 -13.66
N LYS A 45 -21.35 -25.64 -14.25
CA LYS A 45 -21.90 -26.97 -13.92
C LYS A 45 -21.54 -27.41 -12.50
N HIS A 46 -20.36 -26.99 -12.02
CA HIS A 46 -19.92 -27.30 -10.67
C HIS A 46 -20.68 -26.47 -9.61
N LEU A 47 -20.99 -25.22 -9.91
CA LEU A 47 -21.69 -24.33 -8.98
C LEU A 47 -23.20 -24.59 -8.93
N PHE A 48 -23.82 -24.95 -10.05
CA PHE A 48 -25.27 -24.98 -10.19
C PHE A 48 -25.78 -26.33 -10.70
N LYS A 49 -26.92 -26.73 -10.19
CA LYS A 49 -27.74 -27.86 -10.69
C LYS A 49 -29.17 -27.42 -10.90
N ALA A 50 -29.94 -28.17 -11.71
CA ALA A 50 -31.37 -27.94 -11.86
C ALA A 50 -32.07 -28.03 -10.49
N ALA A 51 -32.91 -27.05 -10.20
CA ALA A 51 -33.72 -27.10 -9.00
C ALA A 51 -34.80 -28.19 -9.09
N ILE A 52 -35.09 -28.83 -7.97
CA ILE A 52 -36.13 -29.91 -7.90
C ILE A 52 -37.52 -29.29 -8.03
N ARG A 53 -37.69 -28.06 -7.57
CA ARG A 53 -38.98 -27.37 -7.48
C ARG A 53 -39.57 -27.01 -8.85
N SER A 54 -38.76 -26.49 -9.74
CA SER A 54 -39.18 -25.99 -11.06
C SER A 54 -37.98 -25.87 -12.00
N ASP A 55 -38.24 -26.09 -13.29
CA ASP A 55 -37.23 -25.87 -14.34
C ASP A 55 -36.83 -24.41 -14.55
N GLU A 56 -37.52 -23.46 -13.92
CA GLU A 56 -37.18 -22.02 -13.99
C GLU A 56 -36.11 -21.60 -12.99
N TYR A 57 -35.71 -22.50 -12.09
CA TYR A 57 -34.73 -22.25 -11.05
C TYR A 57 -33.54 -23.20 -11.14
N VAL A 58 -32.44 -22.76 -10.50
CA VAL A 58 -31.25 -23.58 -10.24
C VAL A 58 -30.90 -23.52 -8.75
N SER A 59 -30.38 -24.63 -8.23
CA SER A 59 -29.88 -24.71 -6.87
C SER A 59 -28.35 -24.65 -6.86
N LEU A 60 -27.77 -24.02 -5.85
CA LEU A 60 -26.32 -24.10 -5.57
C LEU A 60 -25.96 -25.56 -5.19
N GLN A 61 -24.75 -25.96 -5.61
CA GLN A 61 -24.15 -27.26 -5.24
C GLN A 61 -23.09 -27.14 -4.16
N VAL A 62 -22.70 -25.89 -3.85
CA VAL A 62 -21.69 -25.56 -2.85
C VAL A 62 -22.30 -24.64 -1.80
N GLU A 63 -21.73 -24.63 -0.61
CA GLU A 63 -22.13 -23.71 0.44
C GLU A 63 -21.75 -22.25 0.05
N ILE A 64 -22.55 -21.29 0.50
CA ILE A 64 -22.40 -19.88 0.10
C ILE A 64 -21.03 -19.34 0.45
N ASP A 65 -20.50 -19.69 1.60
CA ASP A 65 -19.16 -19.29 2.07
C ASP A 65 -18.01 -19.93 1.28
N GLN A 66 -18.26 -21.02 0.56
CA GLN A 66 -17.29 -21.75 -0.25
C GLN A 66 -17.28 -21.33 -1.72
N ILE A 67 -18.26 -20.55 -2.18
CA ILE A 67 -18.38 -20.15 -3.60
C ILE A 67 -17.08 -19.49 -4.10
N GLN A 68 -16.58 -18.50 -3.37
CA GLN A 68 -15.37 -17.78 -3.76
C GLN A 68 -14.16 -18.70 -3.87
N GLN A 69 -13.98 -19.58 -2.90
CA GLN A 69 -12.87 -20.53 -2.89
C GLN A 69 -12.99 -21.55 -4.03
N THR A 70 -14.23 -22.03 -4.28
CA THR A 70 -14.51 -22.94 -5.40
C THR A 70 -14.17 -22.29 -6.74
N ILE A 71 -14.54 -21.04 -6.96
CA ILE A 71 -14.22 -20.31 -8.20
C ILE A 71 -12.70 -20.21 -8.37
N TYR A 72 -11.97 -19.73 -7.37
CA TYR A 72 -10.53 -19.50 -7.48
C TYR A 72 -9.68 -20.76 -7.66
N HIS A 73 -10.18 -21.91 -7.20
CA HIS A 73 -9.47 -23.19 -7.35
C HIS A 73 -9.99 -24.04 -8.52
N HIS A 74 -11.01 -23.56 -9.25
CA HIS A 74 -11.52 -24.28 -10.40
C HIS A 74 -10.57 -24.19 -11.60
N SER A 75 -10.43 -25.31 -12.33
CA SER A 75 -9.51 -25.40 -13.48
C SER A 75 -9.81 -24.36 -14.56
N ASP A 76 -11.07 -24.11 -14.89
CA ASP A 76 -11.46 -23.11 -15.88
C ASP A 76 -10.94 -21.72 -15.50
N PHE A 77 -11.08 -21.34 -14.22
CA PHE A 77 -10.63 -20.04 -13.74
C PHE A 77 -9.10 -19.95 -13.73
N ILE A 78 -8.42 -21.00 -13.26
CA ILE A 78 -6.96 -21.06 -13.25
C ILE A 78 -6.42 -20.93 -14.68
N ASN A 79 -6.93 -21.72 -15.63
CA ASN A 79 -6.52 -21.66 -17.02
C ASN A 79 -6.74 -20.27 -17.65
N TYR A 80 -7.90 -19.65 -17.35
CA TYR A 80 -8.18 -18.29 -17.79
C TYR A 80 -7.17 -17.28 -17.23
N MET A 81 -6.82 -17.38 -15.95
CA MET A 81 -5.85 -16.50 -15.30
C MET A 81 -4.43 -16.73 -15.84
N GLU A 82 -4.06 -17.96 -16.14
CA GLU A 82 -2.79 -18.30 -16.79
C GLU A 82 -2.69 -17.71 -18.20
N ASP A 83 -3.77 -17.79 -19.01
CA ASP A 83 -3.81 -17.15 -20.34
C ASP A 83 -3.64 -15.63 -20.23
N MET A 84 -4.38 -14.98 -19.32
CA MET A 84 -4.26 -13.53 -19.11
C MET A 84 -2.87 -13.13 -18.62
N THR A 85 -2.28 -13.93 -17.75
CA THR A 85 -0.92 -13.74 -17.24
C THR A 85 0.11 -13.87 -18.38
N SER A 86 -0.04 -14.88 -19.25
CA SER A 86 0.82 -15.07 -20.42
C SER A 86 0.75 -13.88 -21.40
N VAL A 87 -0.45 -13.39 -21.67
CA VAL A 87 -0.66 -12.18 -22.51
C VAL A 87 0.05 -10.97 -21.91
N PHE A 88 -0.11 -10.76 -20.62
CA PHE A 88 0.55 -9.65 -19.90
C PHE A 88 2.08 -9.76 -19.98
N PHE A 89 2.65 -10.91 -19.69
CA PHE A 89 4.11 -11.09 -19.72
C PHE A 89 4.68 -10.95 -21.12
N SER A 90 3.98 -11.41 -22.17
CA SER A 90 4.40 -11.22 -23.56
C SER A 90 4.45 -9.73 -23.93
N TRP A 91 3.40 -8.98 -23.61
CA TRP A 91 3.37 -7.54 -23.80
C TRP A 91 4.43 -6.82 -22.96
N LYS A 92 4.57 -7.19 -21.69
CA LYS A 92 5.56 -6.62 -20.76
C LYS A 92 6.98 -6.75 -21.31
N SER A 93 7.36 -7.93 -21.82
CA SER A 93 8.68 -8.14 -22.41
C SER A 93 8.94 -7.22 -23.61
N SER A 94 7.95 -7.05 -24.50
CA SER A 94 8.06 -6.11 -25.62
C SER A 94 8.19 -4.65 -25.14
N ALA A 95 7.42 -4.28 -24.12
CA ALA A 95 7.48 -2.93 -23.54
C ALA A 95 8.82 -2.66 -22.85
N GLU A 96 9.37 -3.64 -22.14
CA GLU A 96 10.70 -3.55 -21.50
C GLU A 96 11.81 -3.36 -22.53
N GLU A 97 11.81 -4.11 -23.63
CA GLU A 97 12.78 -3.93 -24.71
C GLU A 97 12.77 -2.51 -25.27
N LYS A 98 11.58 -1.94 -25.48
CA LYS A 98 11.44 -0.57 -25.98
C LYS A 98 11.91 0.47 -24.98
N LEU A 99 11.61 0.27 -23.70
CA LEU A 99 12.04 1.17 -22.63
C LEU A 99 13.56 1.12 -22.42
N ILE A 100 14.16 -0.07 -22.45
CA ILE A 100 15.62 -0.24 -22.34
C ILE A 100 16.35 0.39 -23.54
N SER A 101 15.73 0.38 -24.72
CA SER A 101 16.29 0.98 -25.92
C SER A 101 16.12 2.50 -26.01
N LEU A 102 15.56 3.13 -24.96
CA LEU A 102 15.49 4.58 -24.86
C LEU A 102 16.89 5.20 -24.92
N GLU A 103 17.02 6.22 -25.73
CA GLU A 103 18.27 6.98 -25.89
C GLU A 103 17.96 8.48 -26.08
N LYS A 104 18.99 9.29 -25.96
CA LYS A 104 18.88 10.74 -26.15
C LYS A 104 18.27 11.11 -27.49
N GLY A 105 17.26 11.96 -27.46
CA GLY A 105 16.56 12.48 -28.63
C GLY A 105 15.33 11.68 -29.05
N LEU A 106 15.06 10.51 -28.46
CA LEU A 106 13.81 9.79 -28.66
C LEU A 106 12.63 10.53 -27.99
N SER A 107 11.45 10.40 -28.58
CA SER A 107 10.24 11.03 -28.04
C SER A 107 9.54 10.10 -27.02
N PRO A 108 9.46 10.45 -25.74
CA PRO A 108 8.70 9.69 -24.76
C PRO A 108 7.25 9.46 -25.14
N LYS A 109 6.63 10.45 -25.84
CA LYS A 109 5.27 10.31 -26.35
C LYS A 109 5.11 9.21 -27.39
N SER A 110 6.10 9.04 -28.27
CA SER A 110 6.07 7.95 -29.25
C SER A 110 6.21 6.59 -28.60
N ILE A 111 6.98 6.50 -27.54
CA ILE A 111 7.17 5.24 -26.79
C ILE A 111 5.90 4.83 -26.08
N ILE A 112 5.31 5.73 -25.27
CA ILE A 112 4.06 5.39 -24.57
C ILE A 112 2.94 5.09 -25.54
N TYR A 113 2.87 5.81 -26.67
CA TYR A 113 1.92 5.50 -27.74
C TYR A 113 2.11 4.07 -28.26
N SER A 114 3.34 3.71 -28.63
CA SER A 114 3.64 2.35 -29.13
C SER A 114 3.31 1.25 -28.10
N ILE A 115 3.73 1.43 -26.86
CA ILE A 115 3.48 0.47 -25.75
C ILE A 115 1.98 0.32 -25.49
N SER A 116 1.24 1.43 -25.47
CA SER A 116 -0.19 1.44 -25.21
C SER A 116 -1.02 0.82 -26.34
N GLU A 117 -0.67 1.07 -27.62
CA GLU A 117 -1.34 0.45 -28.76
C GLU A 117 -1.12 -1.08 -28.78
N GLU A 118 0.07 -1.54 -28.43
CA GLU A 118 0.33 -2.98 -28.29
C GLU A 118 -0.49 -3.61 -27.17
N LEU A 119 -0.64 -2.89 -26.03
CA LEU A 119 -1.47 -3.37 -24.94
C LEU A 119 -2.93 -3.48 -25.35
N LEU A 120 -3.47 -2.44 -25.99
CA LEU A 120 -4.85 -2.44 -26.53
C LEU A 120 -5.07 -3.56 -27.53
N SER A 121 -4.07 -3.85 -28.36
CA SER A 121 -4.10 -4.94 -29.33
C SER A 121 -4.07 -6.30 -28.65
N ALA A 122 -3.21 -6.50 -27.65
CA ALA A 122 -3.08 -7.76 -26.90
C ALA A 122 -4.38 -8.15 -26.18
N TYR A 123 -5.12 -7.17 -25.69
CA TYR A 123 -6.39 -7.40 -24.97
C TYR A 123 -7.64 -7.19 -25.85
N HIS A 124 -7.49 -6.92 -27.16
CA HIS A 124 -8.62 -6.63 -28.03
C HIS A 124 -9.69 -7.72 -28.09
N SER A 125 -9.29 -8.98 -28.09
CA SER A 125 -10.18 -10.14 -28.22
C SER A 125 -10.31 -10.92 -26.90
N LYS A 126 -9.85 -10.39 -25.77
CA LYS A 126 -9.93 -11.09 -24.49
C LYS A 126 -11.27 -10.82 -23.83
N ALA A 127 -12.00 -11.87 -23.54
CA ALA A 127 -13.29 -11.79 -22.86
C ALA A 127 -13.10 -11.45 -21.38
N LEU A 128 -14.13 -10.90 -20.74
CA LEU A 128 -14.19 -10.50 -19.34
C LEU A 128 -13.25 -9.37 -18.92
N ILE A 129 -12.32 -8.95 -19.77
CA ILE A 129 -11.41 -7.83 -19.50
C ILE A 129 -11.68 -6.72 -20.50
N ASN A 130 -11.99 -5.53 -19.97
CA ASN A 130 -12.10 -4.35 -20.81
C ASN A 130 -10.69 -3.81 -21.10
N LYS A 131 -10.28 -3.84 -22.35
CA LYS A 131 -8.96 -3.34 -22.79
C LYS A 131 -8.70 -1.87 -22.40
N TYR A 132 -9.74 -1.05 -22.30
CA TYR A 132 -9.61 0.36 -21.92
C TYR A 132 -9.34 0.53 -20.42
N ASP A 133 -9.82 -0.38 -19.59
CA ASP A 133 -9.48 -0.37 -18.16
C ASP A 133 -8.01 -0.75 -17.96
N VAL A 134 -7.53 -1.75 -18.70
CA VAL A 134 -6.10 -2.12 -18.71
C VAL A 134 -5.24 -0.95 -19.22
N TYR A 135 -5.66 -0.29 -20.30
CA TYR A 135 -5.02 0.92 -20.82
C TYR A 135 -4.98 2.04 -19.77
N GLN A 136 -6.08 2.27 -19.05
CA GLN A 136 -6.12 3.30 -18.01
C GLN A 136 -5.14 3.00 -16.88
N HIS A 137 -4.98 1.73 -16.49
CA HIS A 137 -3.97 1.32 -15.51
C HIS A 137 -2.55 1.62 -16.00
N LEU A 138 -2.24 1.32 -17.26
CA LEU A 138 -0.95 1.69 -17.87
C LEU A 138 -0.73 3.20 -17.84
N MET A 139 -1.72 3.99 -18.24
CA MET A 139 -1.58 5.45 -18.27
C MET A 139 -1.41 6.05 -16.88
N ASN A 140 -2.10 5.54 -15.88
CA ASN A 140 -1.92 5.96 -14.49
C ASN A 140 -0.51 5.62 -13.98
N TYR A 141 0.00 4.44 -14.32
CA TYR A 141 1.36 4.03 -13.96
C TYR A 141 2.41 4.88 -14.70
N TRP A 142 2.23 5.13 -16.00
CA TRP A 142 3.07 6.02 -16.79
C TRP A 142 3.19 7.40 -16.17
N LEU A 143 2.07 8.05 -15.89
CA LEU A 143 2.05 9.40 -15.33
C LEU A 143 2.66 9.48 -13.92
N LYS A 144 2.52 8.42 -13.13
CA LYS A 144 2.97 8.43 -11.73
C LYS A 144 4.45 8.05 -11.57
N VAL A 145 4.97 7.18 -12.44
CA VAL A 145 6.25 6.51 -12.21
C VAL A 145 7.24 6.68 -13.35
N MET A 146 6.79 6.65 -14.61
CA MET A 146 7.69 6.47 -15.76
C MET A 146 7.91 7.74 -16.58
N GLN A 147 6.94 8.65 -16.59
CA GLN A 147 6.95 9.78 -17.52
C GLN A 147 8.18 10.65 -17.36
N ASP A 148 8.44 11.10 -16.13
CA ASP A 148 9.53 12.04 -15.85
C ASP A 148 10.89 11.41 -16.14
N ASP A 149 11.09 10.15 -15.79
CA ASP A 149 12.31 9.39 -16.08
C ASP A 149 12.55 9.27 -17.58
N CYS A 150 11.51 8.95 -18.36
CA CYS A 150 11.62 8.87 -19.83
C CYS A 150 11.98 10.23 -20.46
N TYR A 151 11.49 11.36 -19.93
CA TYR A 151 11.89 12.68 -20.39
C TYR A 151 13.33 13.03 -20.02
N ILE A 152 13.78 12.66 -18.82
CA ILE A 152 15.18 12.83 -18.38
C ILE A 152 16.13 12.03 -19.28
N ILE A 153 15.79 10.77 -19.57
CA ILE A 153 16.59 9.91 -20.47
C ILE A 153 16.62 10.49 -21.88
N ALA A 154 15.49 10.95 -22.38
CA ALA A 154 15.41 11.57 -23.72
C ALA A 154 16.24 12.87 -23.84
N GLU A 155 16.45 13.61 -22.76
CA GLU A 155 17.28 14.84 -22.73
C GLU A 155 18.75 14.53 -22.47
N ASP A 156 19.07 13.70 -21.48
CA ASP A 156 20.41 13.50 -20.94
C ASP A 156 20.98 12.09 -21.10
N ASP A 157 20.24 11.20 -21.81
CA ASP A 157 20.57 9.77 -21.88
C ASP A 157 20.45 9.06 -20.52
N TRP A 158 20.91 7.82 -20.40
CA TRP A 158 20.93 7.05 -19.15
C TRP A 158 21.98 7.60 -18.13
N ASN A 159 22.15 8.91 -18.10
CA ASN A 159 23.08 9.59 -17.20
C ASN A 159 22.37 10.02 -15.91
N SER A 160 22.52 9.20 -14.90
CA SER A 160 21.98 9.48 -13.57
C SER A 160 22.84 10.52 -12.84
N LYS A 161 22.28 11.67 -12.53
CA LYS A 161 22.97 12.76 -11.80
C LYS A 161 22.52 12.81 -10.36
N THR A 162 23.45 12.90 -9.45
CA THR A 162 23.15 13.13 -8.02
C THR A 162 23.22 14.62 -7.71
N HIS A 163 22.28 15.09 -6.89
CA HIS A 163 22.23 16.47 -6.42
C HIS A 163 21.96 16.55 -4.92
N ARG A 164 22.33 17.70 -4.28
CA ARG A 164 22.04 17.95 -2.87
C ARG A 164 20.64 18.52 -2.68
N VAL A 165 19.87 17.88 -1.78
CA VAL A 165 18.54 18.36 -1.42
C VAL A 165 18.63 19.45 -0.36
N LEU A 166 18.46 20.70 -0.77
CA LEU A 166 18.51 21.87 0.08
C LEU A 166 17.11 22.37 0.42
N VAL A 167 16.67 22.21 1.65
CA VAL A 167 15.33 22.62 2.12
C VAL A 167 15.44 23.83 3.03
N LYS A 168 14.53 24.83 2.87
CA LYS A 168 14.46 25.98 3.80
C LYS A 168 13.90 25.50 5.15
N ALA A 169 14.65 25.75 6.22
CA ALA A 169 14.20 25.46 7.57
C ALA A 169 13.01 26.35 7.96
N THR A 170 11.93 25.73 8.44
CA THR A 170 10.69 26.42 8.85
C THR A 170 10.71 26.84 10.32
N SER A 171 11.58 26.24 11.15
CA SER A 171 11.66 26.46 12.59
C SER A 171 13.10 26.37 13.11
N GLY A 172 13.32 26.77 14.38
CA GLY A 172 14.59 26.69 15.07
C GLY A 172 15.61 27.77 14.66
N GLN A 173 16.87 27.60 15.09
CA GLN A 173 17.97 28.57 14.86
C GLN A 173 18.30 28.76 13.37
N ASN A 174 17.94 27.82 12.52
CA ASN A 174 18.16 27.84 11.07
C ASN A 174 16.96 28.32 10.27
N LYS A 175 15.92 28.88 10.91
CA LYS A 175 14.71 29.35 10.22
C LYS A 175 15.07 30.29 9.05
N GLY A 176 14.57 29.94 7.85
CA GLY A 176 14.82 30.67 6.62
C GLY A 176 16.13 30.34 5.91
N LYS A 177 17.07 29.63 6.53
CA LYS A 177 18.29 29.15 5.89
C LYS A 177 18.07 27.85 5.15
N LYS A 178 18.83 27.60 4.08
CA LYS A 178 18.86 26.32 3.41
C LYS A 178 19.63 25.32 4.27
N VAL A 179 18.99 24.21 4.61
CA VAL A 179 19.57 23.08 5.35
C VAL A 179 19.72 21.93 4.38
N ASP A 180 20.88 21.31 4.39
CA ASP A 180 21.18 20.11 3.60
C ASP A 180 20.43 18.90 4.20
N LYS A 181 19.61 18.24 3.37
CA LYS A 181 18.84 17.04 3.71
C LYS A 181 19.45 15.76 3.13
N GLY A 182 20.64 15.86 2.57
CA GLY A 182 21.34 14.77 1.93
C GLY A 182 21.37 14.92 0.42
N TRP A 183 21.53 13.81 -0.25
CA TRP A 183 21.56 13.74 -1.71
C TRP A 183 20.30 13.06 -2.26
N ASP A 184 20.01 13.30 -3.53
CA ASP A 184 19.00 12.60 -4.31
C ASP A 184 19.52 12.33 -5.71
N CYS A 185 18.83 11.47 -6.46
CA CYS A 185 19.20 11.08 -7.80
C CYS A 185 17.98 11.10 -8.71
N ASP A 186 18.12 11.67 -9.91
CA ASP A 186 16.98 11.89 -10.81
C ASP A 186 16.37 10.60 -11.35
N LEU A 187 17.22 9.57 -11.67
CA LEU A 187 16.78 8.33 -12.31
C LEU A 187 16.79 7.11 -11.39
N VAL A 188 17.53 7.16 -10.29
CA VAL A 188 17.69 6.02 -9.41
C VAL A 188 17.21 6.37 -8.02
N PRO A 189 15.99 5.96 -7.62
CA PRO A 189 15.49 6.15 -6.27
C PRO A 189 16.46 5.60 -5.23
N LYS A 190 16.70 6.35 -4.15
CA LYS A 190 17.60 5.95 -3.06
C LYS A 190 17.28 4.57 -2.50
N GLU A 191 16.00 4.26 -2.42
CA GLU A 191 15.49 2.99 -1.91
C GLU A 191 16.03 1.80 -2.70
N LEU A 192 16.20 1.92 -4.01
CA LEU A 192 16.78 0.86 -4.83
C LEU A 192 18.27 0.65 -4.50
N VAL A 193 19.00 1.74 -4.25
CA VAL A 193 20.42 1.68 -3.85
C VAL A 193 20.54 1.08 -2.46
N ILE A 194 19.72 1.53 -1.52
CA ILE A 194 19.69 1.03 -0.14
C ILE A 194 19.35 -0.46 -0.13
N ASN A 195 18.27 -0.85 -0.79
CA ASN A 195 17.82 -2.25 -0.85
C ASN A 195 18.81 -3.18 -1.56
N ARG A 196 19.69 -2.64 -2.40
CA ARG A 196 20.70 -3.44 -3.11
C ARG A 196 22.00 -3.57 -2.32
N TYR A 197 22.47 -2.49 -1.68
CA TYR A 197 23.81 -2.39 -1.14
C TYR A 197 23.87 -2.22 0.37
N PHE A 198 22.77 -1.80 1.02
CA PHE A 198 22.72 -1.41 2.44
C PHE A 198 21.58 -2.12 3.19
N VAL A 199 21.26 -3.36 2.81
CA VAL A 199 20.14 -4.14 3.41
C VAL A 199 20.33 -4.30 4.90
N ASN A 200 21.53 -4.70 5.35
CA ASN A 200 21.82 -4.94 6.76
C ASN A 200 21.73 -3.66 7.60
N GLU A 201 22.21 -2.54 7.04
CA GLU A 201 22.14 -1.23 7.70
C GLU A 201 20.70 -0.75 7.81
N GLN A 202 19.88 -0.99 6.77
CA GLN A 202 18.47 -0.65 6.78
C GLN A 202 17.68 -1.53 7.77
N GLU A 203 17.96 -2.82 7.84
CA GLU A 203 17.37 -3.72 8.83
C GLU A 203 17.72 -3.27 10.25
N HIS A 204 18.99 -2.90 10.50
CA HIS A 204 19.39 -2.41 11.81
C HIS A 204 18.69 -1.07 12.17
N ILE A 205 18.51 -0.15 11.20
CA ILE A 205 17.72 1.08 11.41
C ILE A 205 16.26 0.75 11.75
N ASN A 206 15.66 -0.24 11.09
CA ASN A 206 14.30 -0.68 11.36
C ASN A 206 14.18 -1.28 12.78
N GLU A 207 15.14 -2.09 13.22
CA GLU A 207 15.20 -2.61 14.59
C GLU A 207 15.30 -1.48 15.62
N LEU A 208 16.17 -0.50 15.39
CA LEU A 208 16.28 0.68 16.26
C LEU A 208 15.01 1.53 16.30
N ASN A 209 14.27 1.62 15.20
CA ASN A 209 12.98 2.31 15.18
C ASN A 209 11.92 1.56 15.99
N ILE A 210 11.87 0.22 15.90
CA ILE A 210 10.98 -0.60 16.71
C ILE A 210 11.33 -0.44 18.21
N GLU A 211 12.61 -0.48 18.56
CA GLU A 211 13.07 -0.23 19.92
C GLU A 211 12.67 1.18 20.41
N LEU A 212 12.78 2.18 19.56
CA LEU A 212 12.36 3.55 19.88
C LEU A 212 10.86 3.68 20.15
N GLU A 213 10.05 2.97 19.37
CA GLU A 213 8.59 2.92 19.57
C GLU A 213 8.25 2.22 20.91
N ASP A 214 8.96 1.15 21.25
CA ASP A 214 8.80 0.45 22.52
C ASP A 214 9.13 1.37 23.72
N TRP A 215 10.25 2.12 23.67
CA TRP A 215 10.57 3.10 24.71
C TRP A 215 9.53 4.22 24.83
N ASN A 216 9.02 4.70 23.71
CA ASN A 216 7.95 5.70 23.71
C ASN A 216 6.65 5.15 24.31
N SER A 217 6.26 3.93 23.97
CA SER A 217 5.06 3.27 24.52
C SER A 217 5.16 3.08 26.02
N LYS A 218 6.27 2.56 26.52
CA LYS A 218 6.52 2.40 27.97
C LYS A 218 6.48 3.74 28.70
N LYS A 219 6.99 4.79 28.08
CA LYS A 219 6.96 6.13 28.68
C LYS A 219 5.54 6.68 28.77
N ILE A 220 4.72 6.51 27.73
CA ILE A 220 3.31 6.90 27.71
C ILE A 220 2.53 6.11 28.76
N GLU A 221 2.74 4.80 28.84
CA GLU A 221 2.11 3.93 29.83
C GLU A 221 2.39 4.40 31.27
N MET A 222 3.65 4.74 31.57
CA MET A 222 4.02 5.30 32.87
C MET A 222 3.38 6.70 33.11
N GLU A 223 3.30 7.54 32.08
CA GLU A 223 2.64 8.84 32.18
C GLU A 223 1.14 8.70 32.44
N GLU A 224 0.48 7.70 31.85
CA GLU A 224 -0.92 7.38 32.09
C GLU A 224 -1.14 6.77 33.48
N GLU A 225 -0.29 5.81 33.89
CA GLU A 225 -0.42 5.13 35.17
C GLU A 225 -0.22 6.08 36.35
N HIS A 226 0.75 6.99 36.26
CA HIS A 226 1.14 7.88 37.36
C HIS A 226 0.70 9.36 37.17
N GLY A 227 -0.04 9.66 36.10
CA GLY A 227 -0.52 11.03 35.80
C GLY A 227 -1.84 11.42 36.49
N GLY A 228 -2.58 10.44 37.09
CA GLY A 228 -3.82 10.68 37.80
C GLY A 228 -3.62 11.44 39.11
N GLU A 229 -4.73 11.86 39.78
CA GLU A 229 -4.70 12.67 41.00
C GLU A 229 -3.89 12.01 42.15
N ASP A 230 -3.85 10.69 42.22
CA ASP A 230 -3.11 9.91 43.21
C ASP A 230 -1.76 9.44 42.68
N GLY A 231 -1.36 9.81 41.48
CA GLY A 231 -0.13 9.35 40.82
C GLY A 231 1.09 10.22 41.17
N PHE A 232 2.27 9.66 41.02
CA PHE A 232 3.53 10.33 41.36
C PHE A 232 3.89 11.48 40.44
N PHE A 233 3.20 11.62 39.30
CA PHE A 233 3.37 12.75 38.37
C PHE A 233 2.33 13.85 38.55
N ALA A 234 1.31 13.67 39.42
CA ALA A 234 0.20 14.60 39.60
C ALA A 234 0.63 16.03 39.97
N GLU A 235 1.67 16.18 40.78
CA GLU A 235 2.18 17.49 41.21
C GLU A 235 3.17 18.14 40.18
N LEU A 236 3.47 17.46 39.08
CA LEU A 236 4.40 17.98 38.08
C LEU A 236 3.67 18.83 37.05
N GLU A 237 4.02 20.10 36.91
CA GLU A 237 3.47 21.01 35.86
C GLU A 237 3.64 20.42 34.44
N LYS A 238 4.75 19.71 34.21
CA LYS A 238 5.07 19.00 32.97
C LYS A 238 5.94 17.78 33.28
N ILE A 239 5.64 16.66 32.67
CA ILE A 239 6.43 15.44 32.82
C ILE A 239 7.63 15.55 31.84
N ASN A 240 8.79 15.90 32.36
CA ASN A 240 10.04 15.97 31.59
C ASN A 240 11.26 15.80 32.51
N LYS A 241 12.42 15.53 31.89
CA LYS A 241 13.68 15.28 32.60
C LYS A 241 14.01 16.37 33.63
N THR A 242 13.72 17.64 33.35
CA THR A 242 14.09 18.76 34.24
C THR A 242 13.21 18.79 35.49
N THR A 243 11.90 18.66 35.31
CA THR A 243 10.94 18.67 36.43
C THR A 243 11.13 17.44 37.32
N ILE A 244 11.35 16.26 36.72
CA ILE A 244 11.60 15.01 37.46
C ILE A 244 12.91 15.09 38.24
N ASN A 245 14.00 15.59 37.66
CA ASN A 245 15.24 15.79 38.39
C ASN A 245 15.12 16.81 39.53
N ARG A 246 14.25 17.83 39.40
CA ARG A 246 13.94 18.76 40.47
C ARG A 246 13.20 18.05 41.61
N ARG A 247 12.15 17.29 41.28
CA ARG A 247 11.35 16.52 42.25
C ARG A 247 12.21 15.52 43.02
N LEU A 248 13.07 14.78 42.34
CA LEU A 248 14.03 13.84 42.99
C LEU A 248 14.95 14.49 44.02
N LYS A 249 15.27 15.79 43.88
CA LYS A 249 16.07 16.52 44.86
C LYS A 249 15.25 17.01 46.05
N GLU A 250 13.94 17.22 45.85
CA GLU A 250 13.01 17.70 46.88
C GLU A 250 12.49 16.56 47.76
N ILE A 251 12.47 15.32 47.25
CA ILE A 251 12.03 14.13 47.99
C ILE A 251 13.00 13.87 49.13
N LYS A 252 12.48 13.96 50.38
CA LYS A 252 13.18 13.54 51.57
C LYS A 252 13.27 12.00 51.61
N ILE A 253 14.31 11.47 52.25
CA ILE A 253 14.48 10.03 52.42
C ILE A 253 13.56 9.58 53.57
N GLU A 254 12.29 9.31 53.26
CA GLU A 254 11.30 8.72 54.11
C GLU A 254 10.88 7.36 53.56
N PRO A 255 10.47 6.39 54.34
CA PRO A 255 10.11 5.06 53.83
C PRO A 255 9.01 5.09 52.75
N ASP A 256 8.03 5.96 52.87
CA ASP A 256 6.91 6.11 51.95
C ASP A 256 7.27 6.82 50.61
N SER A 257 8.48 7.38 50.51
CA SER A 257 8.98 8.05 49.30
C SER A 257 9.87 7.17 48.41
N LEU A 258 10.09 5.93 48.77
CA LEU A 258 10.90 4.97 48.01
C LEU A 258 10.24 4.63 46.68
N ASP A 259 8.94 4.34 46.66
CA ASP A 259 8.20 3.97 45.47
C ASP A 259 8.13 5.15 44.46
N GLU A 260 7.87 6.36 44.92
CA GLU A 260 7.92 7.57 44.11
C GLU A 260 9.29 7.73 43.45
N LYS A 261 10.36 7.58 44.23
CA LYS A 261 11.73 7.72 43.76
C LYS A 261 12.08 6.66 42.71
N ASP A 262 11.63 5.44 42.87
CA ASP A 262 11.86 4.35 41.92
C ASP A 262 11.14 4.61 40.59
N VAL A 263 9.89 5.04 40.62
CA VAL A 263 9.11 5.44 39.43
C VAL A 263 9.79 6.59 38.70
N LEU A 264 10.18 7.65 39.40
CA LEU A 264 10.85 8.81 38.81
C LEU A 264 12.20 8.44 38.16
N ASN A 265 12.99 7.57 38.81
CA ASN A 265 14.25 7.08 38.28
C ASN A 265 14.01 6.19 37.03
N HIS A 266 13.02 5.31 37.08
CA HIS A 266 12.68 4.47 35.94
C HIS A 266 12.26 5.30 34.73
N TYR A 267 11.44 6.34 34.92
CA TYR A 267 11.10 7.27 33.83
C TYR A 267 12.33 7.96 33.24
N LEU A 268 13.28 8.41 34.08
CA LEU A 268 14.54 9.01 33.59
C LEU A 268 15.39 8.01 32.80
N GLU A 269 15.35 6.74 33.17
CA GLU A 269 16.02 5.68 32.43
C GLU A 269 15.39 5.52 31.03
N LEU A 270 14.06 5.45 30.93
CA LEU A 270 13.34 5.39 29.65
C LEU A 270 13.69 6.58 28.75
N VAL A 271 13.69 7.81 29.29
CA VAL A 271 14.10 9.02 28.57
C VAL A 271 15.56 8.93 28.09
N SER A 272 16.43 8.34 28.90
CA SER A 272 17.84 8.14 28.54
C SER A 272 18.00 7.11 27.41
N GLN A 273 17.28 6.00 27.47
CA GLN A 273 17.31 4.97 26.43
C GLN A 273 16.73 5.53 25.11
N GLU A 274 15.58 6.19 25.15
CA GLU A 274 15.01 6.88 24.00
C GLU A 274 16.02 7.82 23.33
N ALA A 275 16.75 8.62 24.12
CA ALA A 275 17.75 9.56 23.60
C ALA A 275 18.95 8.83 22.97
N LYS A 276 19.40 7.71 23.56
CA LYS A 276 20.49 6.88 23.01
C LYS A 276 20.10 6.25 21.69
N THR A 277 18.89 5.64 21.62
CA THR A 277 18.39 5.01 20.41
C THR A 277 18.22 6.03 19.28
N LYS A 278 17.66 7.22 19.57
CA LYS A 278 17.60 8.34 18.60
C LYS A 278 18.98 8.75 18.08
N LYS A 279 20.00 8.76 18.95
CA LYS A 279 21.37 9.08 18.56
C LYS A 279 21.94 7.99 17.64
N SER A 280 21.74 6.71 17.97
CA SER A 280 22.18 5.57 17.17
C SER A 280 21.55 5.58 15.77
N ILE A 281 20.24 5.82 15.66
CA ILE A 281 19.54 5.98 14.37
C ILE A 281 20.18 7.10 13.56
N LYS A 282 20.45 8.26 14.19
CA LYS A 282 21.05 9.38 13.48
C LYS A 282 22.46 9.06 12.99
N GLU A 283 23.26 8.34 13.74
CA GLU A 283 24.61 7.93 13.37
C GLU A 283 24.60 6.93 12.21
N GLN A 284 23.64 6.02 12.17
CA GLN A 284 23.46 5.08 11.06
C GLN A 284 22.98 5.77 9.77
N ASN A 285 22.08 6.73 9.87
CA ASN A 285 21.59 7.49 8.70
C ASN A 285 22.65 8.44 8.08
N ILE A 286 23.79 8.63 8.72
CA ILE A 286 24.89 9.48 8.20
C ILE A 286 25.94 8.62 7.47
N LYS A 287 26.01 7.35 7.75
CA LYS A 287 26.92 6.40 7.06
C LYS A 287 26.40 6.09 5.67
#